data_42a8d9e42737f67fb4f861c4affa6679
#
_entry.id   42a8d9e42737f67fb4f861c4affa6679
#
_cell.length_a   1.000
_cell.length_b   1.000
_cell.length_c   1.000
_cell.angle_alpha   90.00
_cell.angle_beta   90.00
_cell.angle_gamma   90.00
#
_symmetry.space_group_name_H-M   'P 1'
#
loop_
_entity.id
_entity.type
_entity.pdbx_description
1 polymer ?
#
loop_
_entity_poly.entity_id
_entity_poly.type
_entity_poly.pdbx_seq_one_letter_code
_entity_poly.pdbx_strand_id
1 'polypeptide(L)'
;MSAHKTIYSIIPNPEELLKLDLEDVAAVIMESLNSIEHLQLNRNDFAMARTVQEYPIAYHERLLKALMTGWGYMEREGLIAEMPTKAGWYFITDKGKSIRSREDLNAYRASRMLPKYLLHPVIAKKVEAAFQNAEYDTAVFQALREVEVAVRNISGFSPTDMGAALMRKAFDSKTGPLRDDAAIDTEKLAISEMFAGLVGAYKTPRSHRHVVLDAAEAAEIIIFASHLLKIADARAAKMGKSSSTVKESRTVMPRAVTVQ
;
A
#
# COMPACT_ATOMS: atom_id res chain seq x y z
N MET A 1 -29.69 -12.16 -10.18
CA MET A 1 -28.70 -12.56 -11.22
C MET A 1 -28.10 -11.29 -11.77
N SER A 2 -26.84 -11.05 -11.53
CA SER A 2 -26.12 -9.89 -12.12
C SER A 2 -25.96 -10.17 -13.62
N ALA A 3 -26.30 -9.20 -14.47
CA ALA A 3 -26.16 -9.37 -15.91
C ALA A 3 -24.66 -9.52 -16.27
N HIS A 4 -24.34 -10.45 -17.16
CA HIS A 4 -22.99 -10.63 -17.70
C HIS A 4 -22.53 -9.30 -18.33
N LYS A 5 -21.37 -8.79 -17.91
CA LYS A 5 -20.76 -7.59 -18.47
C LYS A 5 -19.76 -8.00 -19.56
N THR A 6 -20.04 -7.63 -20.82
CA THR A 6 -19.03 -7.73 -21.88
C THR A 6 -18.04 -6.56 -21.81
N ILE A 7 -16.85 -6.71 -22.40
CA ILE A 7 -15.89 -5.62 -22.49
C ILE A 7 -16.50 -4.39 -23.18
N TYR A 8 -17.33 -4.65 -24.22
CA TYR A 8 -18.07 -3.60 -24.92
C TYR A 8 -19.08 -2.89 -24.01
N SER A 9 -19.79 -3.63 -23.14
CA SER A 9 -20.74 -3.01 -22.21
C SER A 9 -20.09 -2.13 -21.15
N ILE A 10 -18.80 -2.38 -20.83
CA ILE A 10 -18.01 -1.58 -19.88
C ILE A 10 -17.44 -0.35 -20.59
N ILE A 11 -16.86 -0.52 -21.78
CA ILE A 11 -16.28 0.56 -22.59
C ILE A 11 -16.72 0.42 -24.05
N PRO A 12 -17.85 1.04 -24.45
CA PRO A 12 -18.36 0.91 -25.82
C PRO A 12 -17.49 1.60 -26.88
N ASN A 13 -16.70 2.60 -26.50
CA ASN A 13 -15.86 3.36 -27.43
C ASN A 13 -14.49 2.65 -27.61
N PRO A 14 -14.16 2.13 -28.83
CA PRO A 14 -12.90 1.44 -29.08
C PRO A 14 -11.66 2.33 -28.92
N GLU A 15 -11.76 3.61 -29.25
CA GLU A 15 -10.64 4.56 -29.08
C GLU A 15 -10.37 4.85 -27.60
N GLU A 16 -11.38 4.83 -26.75
CA GLU A 16 -11.23 4.96 -25.31
C GLU A 16 -10.51 3.73 -24.74
N LEU A 17 -10.94 2.53 -25.11
CA LEU A 17 -10.28 1.29 -24.67
C LEU A 17 -8.80 1.25 -25.10
N LEU A 18 -8.49 1.71 -26.31
CA LEU A 18 -7.12 1.74 -26.84
C LEU A 18 -6.23 2.82 -26.20
N LYS A 19 -6.79 3.80 -25.51
CA LYS A 19 -6.06 4.82 -24.78
C LYS A 19 -5.76 4.44 -23.32
N LEU A 20 -6.37 3.37 -22.84
CA LEU A 20 -6.13 2.89 -21.49
C LEU A 20 -4.68 2.44 -21.31
N ASP A 21 -4.13 2.65 -20.13
CA ASP A 21 -2.88 2.00 -19.76
C ASP A 21 -3.09 0.49 -19.57
N LEU A 22 -1.99 -0.25 -19.48
CA LEU A 22 -1.99 -1.70 -19.40
C LEU A 22 -2.82 -2.24 -18.23
N GLU A 23 -2.71 -1.57 -17.09
CA GLU A 23 -3.39 -1.93 -15.87
C GLU A 23 -4.90 -1.70 -15.97
N ASP A 24 -5.30 -0.58 -16.53
CA ASP A 24 -6.71 -0.26 -16.74
C ASP A 24 -7.38 -1.23 -17.73
N VAL A 25 -6.66 -1.65 -18.78
CA VAL A 25 -7.13 -2.74 -19.66
C VAL A 25 -7.34 -4.02 -18.88
N ALA A 26 -6.40 -4.39 -17.98
CA ALA A 26 -6.55 -5.57 -17.14
C ALA A 26 -7.76 -5.45 -16.17
N ALA A 27 -8.02 -4.24 -15.63
CA ALA A 27 -9.20 -3.99 -14.79
C ALA A 27 -10.51 -4.25 -15.54
N VAL A 28 -10.63 -3.73 -16.76
CA VAL A 28 -11.80 -3.94 -17.62
C VAL A 28 -12.00 -5.42 -17.92
N ILE A 29 -10.91 -6.15 -18.21
CA ILE A 29 -10.99 -7.60 -18.42
C ILE A 29 -11.45 -8.29 -17.13
N MET A 30 -10.87 -7.98 -15.96
CA MET A 30 -11.23 -8.59 -14.69
C MET A 30 -12.69 -8.30 -14.30
N GLU A 31 -13.18 -7.08 -14.52
CA GLU A 31 -14.58 -6.72 -14.30
C GLU A 31 -15.53 -7.58 -15.16
N SER A 32 -15.19 -7.76 -16.44
CA SER A 32 -15.95 -8.64 -17.35
C SER A 32 -15.91 -10.08 -16.87
N LEU A 33 -14.73 -10.65 -16.59
CA LEU A 33 -14.57 -12.05 -16.18
C LEU A 33 -15.24 -12.36 -14.84
N ASN A 34 -15.15 -11.47 -13.85
CA ASN A 34 -15.80 -11.63 -12.55
C ASN A 34 -17.33 -11.51 -12.59
N SER A 35 -17.90 -11.06 -13.71
CA SER A 35 -19.36 -11.04 -13.91
C SER A 35 -19.95 -12.40 -14.34
N ILE A 36 -19.10 -13.41 -14.63
CA ILE A 36 -19.49 -14.72 -15.15
C ILE A 36 -19.43 -15.77 -14.03
N GLU A 37 -20.58 -16.35 -13.65
CA GLU A 37 -20.67 -17.28 -12.50
C GLU A 37 -19.91 -18.60 -12.70
N HIS A 38 -19.90 -19.16 -13.92
CA HIS A 38 -19.25 -20.45 -14.24
C HIS A 38 -18.25 -20.26 -15.37
N LEU A 39 -17.22 -19.49 -15.12
CA LEU A 39 -16.24 -19.13 -16.12
C LEU A 39 -15.33 -20.31 -16.48
N GLN A 40 -15.40 -20.76 -17.73
CA GLN A 40 -14.36 -21.56 -18.34
C GLN A 40 -13.45 -20.63 -19.14
N LEU A 41 -12.31 -20.28 -18.58
CA LEU A 41 -11.40 -19.30 -19.16
C LEU A 41 -10.31 -20.01 -19.95
N ASN A 42 -10.33 -19.85 -21.29
CA ASN A 42 -9.31 -20.36 -22.18
C ASN A 42 -8.64 -19.19 -22.92
N ARG A 43 -7.31 -19.15 -22.89
CA ARG A 43 -6.55 -18.06 -23.49
C ARG A 43 -6.78 -17.91 -25.00
N ASN A 44 -6.84 -19.04 -25.73
CA ASN A 44 -7.05 -19.01 -27.19
C ASN A 44 -8.46 -18.51 -27.52
N ASP A 45 -9.45 -18.94 -26.74
CA ASP A 45 -10.84 -18.50 -26.91
C ASP A 45 -11.00 -17.00 -26.62
N PHE A 46 -10.29 -16.49 -25.64
CA PHE A 46 -10.27 -15.05 -25.31
C PHE A 46 -9.60 -14.24 -26.43
N ALA A 47 -8.58 -14.79 -27.10
CA ALA A 47 -7.89 -14.14 -28.21
C ALA A 47 -8.69 -14.14 -29.53
N MET A 48 -9.90 -14.71 -29.57
CA MET A 48 -10.71 -14.77 -30.78
C MET A 48 -11.52 -13.50 -31.04
N ALA A 49 -11.83 -13.28 -32.32
CA ALA A 49 -12.60 -12.12 -32.78
C ALA A 49 -13.94 -11.93 -32.06
N ARG A 50 -14.55 -13.00 -31.53
CA ARG A 50 -15.80 -12.95 -30.74
C ARG A 50 -15.69 -12.07 -29.49
N THR A 51 -14.50 -11.94 -28.90
CA THR A 51 -14.26 -11.09 -27.72
C THR A 51 -14.45 -9.61 -28.04
N VAL A 52 -14.27 -9.23 -29.30
CA VAL A 52 -14.37 -7.85 -29.78
C VAL A 52 -15.44 -7.67 -30.87
N GLN A 53 -16.33 -8.67 -31.06
CA GLN A 53 -17.30 -8.69 -32.16
C GLN A 53 -18.32 -7.53 -32.11
N GLU A 54 -18.58 -6.97 -30.94
CA GLU A 54 -19.50 -5.84 -30.76
C GLU A 54 -18.89 -4.50 -31.22
N TYR A 55 -17.56 -4.45 -31.41
CA TYR A 55 -16.86 -3.27 -31.93
C TYR A 55 -16.80 -3.28 -33.47
N PRO A 56 -16.58 -2.11 -34.11
CA PRO A 56 -16.37 -2.05 -35.55
C PRO A 56 -15.13 -2.87 -35.98
N ILE A 57 -15.25 -3.62 -37.07
CA ILE A 57 -14.23 -4.57 -37.57
C ILE A 57 -12.82 -3.91 -37.72
N ALA A 58 -12.78 -2.64 -38.11
CA ALA A 58 -11.51 -1.90 -38.28
C ALA A 58 -10.67 -1.82 -36.99
N TYR A 59 -11.27 -2.04 -35.82
CA TYR A 59 -10.57 -1.99 -34.53
C TYR A 59 -10.19 -3.37 -33.98
N HIS A 60 -10.74 -4.46 -34.51
CA HIS A 60 -10.62 -5.78 -33.91
C HIS A 60 -9.18 -6.20 -33.63
N GLU A 61 -8.27 -6.07 -34.61
CA GLU A 61 -6.87 -6.46 -34.43
C GLU A 61 -6.16 -5.63 -33.33
N ARG A 62 -6.39 -4.31 -33.34
CA ARG A 62 -5.79 -3.41 -32.34
C ARG A 62 -6.32 -3.69 -30.93
N LEU A 63 -7.62 -3.92 -30.80
CA LEU A 63 -8.27 -4.24 -29.53
C LEU A 63 -7.80 -5.60 -29.01
N LEU A 64 -7.75 -6.63 -29.84
CA LEU A 64 -7.24 -7.94 -29.43
C LEU A 64 -5.79 -7.86 -28.94
N LYS A 65 -4.93 -7.10 -29.60
CA LYS A 65 -3.55 -6.87 -29.13
C LYS A 65 -3.54 -6.20 -27.76
N ALA A 66 -4.33 -5.15 -27.55
CA ALA A 66 -4.43 -4.47 -26.26
C ALA A 66 -4.96 -5.42 -25.16
N LEU A 67 -6.01 -6.17 -25.43
CA LEU A 67 -6.58 -7.13 -24.49
C LEU A 67 -5.61 -8.26 -24.15
N MET A 68 -4.83 -8.75 -25.11
CA MET A 68 -3.81 -9.78 -24.86
C MET A 68 -2.62 -9.27 -24.06
N THR A 69 -2.26 -7.98 -24.16
CA THR A 69 -1.28 -7.38 -23.25
C THR A 69 -1.84 -7.27 -21.82
N GLY A 70 -3.12 -6.90 -21.68
CA GLY A 70 -3.85 -6.93 -20.40
C GLY A 70 -3.90 -8.33 -19.79
N TRP A 71 -4.12 -9.36 -20.62
CA TRP A 71 -4.04 -10.76 -20.18
C TRP A 71 -2.67 -11.09 -19.58
N GLY A 72 -1.58 -10.77 -20.29
CA GLY A 72 -0.22 -10.99 -19.79
C GLY A 72 0.08 -10.25 -18.48
N TYR A 73 -0.51 -9.07 -18.28
CA TYR A 73 -0.46 -8.37 -17.00
C TYR A 73 -1.15 -9.16 -15.89
N MET A 74 -2.37 -9.65 -16.14
CA MET A 74 -3.13 -10.43 -15.15
C MET A 74 -2.39 -11.72 -14.73
N GLU A 75 -1.74 -12.43 -15.66
CA GLU A 75 -0.90 -13.59 -15.35
C GLU A 75 0.29 -13.20 -14.47
N ARG A 76 1.04 -12.19 -14.87
CA ARG A 76 2.21 -11.69 -14.12
C ARG A 76 1.85 -11.24 -12.70
N GLU A 77 0.72 -10.61 -12.54
CA GLU A 77 0.23 -10.16 -11.25
C GLU A 77 -0.43 -11.27 -10.42
N GLY A 78 -0.60 -12.45 -10.98
CA GLY A 78 -1.26 -13.57 -10.33
C GLY A 78 -2.75 -13.33 -10.05
N LEU A 79 -3.42 -12.54 -10.90
CA LEU A 79 -4.88 -12.36 -10.86
C LEU A 79 -5.59 -13.55 -11.51
N ILE A 80 -4.96 -14.13 -12.52
CA ILE A 80 -5.34 -15.42 -13.12
C ILE A 80 -4.14 -16.36 -13.08
N ALA A 81 -4.40 -17.66 -13.08
CA ALA A 81 -3.37 -18.69 -13.14
C ALA A 81 -3.82 -19.85 -14.03
N GLU A 82 -2.85 -20.50 -14.69
CA GLU A 82 -3.11 -21.67 -15.52
C GLU A 82 -3.50 -22.88 -14.67
N MET A 83 -4.47 -23.66 -15.15
CA MET A 83 -4.90 -24.88 -14.48
C MET A 83 -3.79 -25.96 -14.54
N PRO A 84 -3.41 -26.57 -13.40
CA PRO A 84 -2.31 -27.54 -13.36
C PRO A 84 -2.47 -28.74 -14.30
N THR A 85 -3.70 -29.12 -14.60
CA THR A 85 -4.03 -30.35 -15.37
C THR A 85 -4.54 -30.09 -16.77
N LYS A 86 -4.66 -28.81 -17.18
CA LYS A 86 -5.31 -28.46 -18.46
C LYS A 86 -4.64 -27.24 -19.07
N ALA A 87 -3.61 -27.50 -19.90
CA ALA A 87 -2.84 -26.44 -20.57
C ALA A 87 -3.73 -25.46 -21.37
N GLY A 88 -3.44 -24.17 -21.29
CA GLY A 88 -4.19 -23.11 -21.93
C GLY A 88 -5.52 -22.76 -21.25
N TRP A 89 -5.89 -23.46 -20.17
CA TRP A 89 -7.06 -23.14 -19.37
C TRP A 89 -6.64 -22.44 -18.06
N TYR A 90 -7.41 -21.44 -17.67
CA TYR A 90 -7.10 -20.56 -16.56
C TYR A 90 -8.23 -20.52 -15.54
N PHE A 91 -7.92 -20.15 -14.34
CA PHE A 91 -8.89 -19.80 -13.30
C PHE A 91 -8.56 -18.42 -12.73
N ILE A 92 -9.58 -17.73 -12.23
CA ILE A 92 -9.40 -16.48 -11.49
C ILE A 92 -8.98 -16.85 -10.08
N THR A 93 -7.83 -16.34 -9.65
CA THR A 93 -7.32 -16.54 -8.27
C THR A 93 -8.19 -15.79 -7.26
N ASP A 94 -8.04 -16.07 -5.97
CA ASP A 94 -8.77 -15.33 -4.93
C ASP A 94 -8.42 -13.83 -4.95
N LYS A 95 -7.19 -13.51 -5.31
CA LYS A 95 -6.74 -12.15 -5.57
C LYS A 95 -7.46 -11.53 -6.76
N GLY A 96 -7.57 -12.25 -7.87
CA GLY A 96 -8.31 -11.80 -9.05
C GLY A 96 -9.80 -11.57 -8.76
N LYS A 97 -10.43 -12.44 -7.95
CA LYS A 97 -11.84 -12.30 -7.54
C LYS A 97 -12.13 -11.02 -6.75
N SER A 98 -11.11 -10.43 -6.10
CA SER A 98 -11.26 -9.15 -5.39
C SER A 98 -11.25 -7.93 -6.31
N ILE A 99 -10.80 -8.07 -7.56
CA ILE A 99 -10.74 -6.98 -8.55
C ILE A 99 -12.01 -7.00 -9.40
N ARG A 100 -13.02 -6.26 -9.01
CA ARG A 100 -14.35 -6.23 -9.66
C ARG A 100 -14.61 -4.93 -10.40
N SER A 101 -13.73 -3.93 -10.23
CA SER A 101 -13.82 -2.61 -10.85
C SER A 101 -12.43 -2.00 -11.04
N ARG A 102 -12.37 -0.86 -11.75
CA ARG A 102 -11.13 -0.06 -11.85
C ARG A 102 -10.68 0.48 -10.48
N GLU A 103 -11.63 0.83 -9.62
CA GLU A 103 -11.37 1.31 -8.27
C GLU A 103 -10.68 0.22 -7.43
N ASP A 104 -11.15 -1.04 -7.52
CA ASP A 104 -10.52 -2.17 -6.83
C ASP A 104 -9.08 -2.39 -7.31
N LEU A 105 -8.82 -2.29 -8.62
CA LEU A 105 -7.47 -2.41 -9.15
C LEU A 105 -6.58 -1.25 -8.69
N ASN A 106 -7.10 -0.04 -8.65
CA ASN A 106 -6.36 1.12 -8.16
C ASN A 106 -6.04 0.99 -6.66
N ALA A 107 -6.98 0.52 -5.85
CA ALA A 107 -6.75 0.20 -4.44
C ALA A 107 -5.70 -0.90 -4.27
N TYR A 108 -5.74 -1.94 -5.10
CA TYR A 108 -4.71 -2.98 -5.15
C TYR A 108 -3.32 -2.42 -5.50
N ARG A 109 -3.22 -1.60 -6.55
CA ARG A 109 -1.97 -0.91 -6.94
C ARG A 109 -1.44 -0.03 -5.82
N ALA A 110 -2.31 0.78 -5.22
CA ALA A 110 -1.95 1.62 -4.09
C ALA A 110 -1.41 0.78 -2.92
N SER A 111 -2.03 -0.35 -2.59
CA SER A 111 -1.56 -1.24 -1.52
C SER A 111 -0.15 -1.78 -1.78
N ARG A 112 0.28 -1.93 -3.04
CA ARG A 112 1.64 -2.34 -3.42
C ARG A 112 2.67 -1.21 -3.30
N MET A 113 2.24 0.04 -3.36
CA MET A 113 3.14 1.19 -3.13
C MET A 113 3.59 1.27 -1.68
N LEU A 114 2.85 0.64 -0.75
CA LEU A 114 3.18 0.61 0.66
C LEU A 114 3.51 -0.82 1.15
N PRO A 115 4.71 -1.38 0.82
CA PRO A 115 5.05 -2.75 1.16
C PRO A 115 5.21 -2.93 2.67
N LYS A 116 4.41 -3.80 3.28
CA LYS A 116 4.39 -4.04 4.73
C LYS A 116 5.77 -4.39 5.31
N TYR A 117 6.61 -5.10 4.55
CA TYR A 117 7.95 -5.53 5.00
C TYR A 117 8.93 -4.36 5.16
N LEU A 118 8.67 -3.22 4.52
CA LEU A 118 9.45 -1.99 4.73
C LEU A 118 9.01 -1.22 5.96
N LEU A 119 7.79 -1.46 6.44
CA LEU A 119 7.20 -0.68 7.51
C LEU A 119 7.57 -1.21 8.89
N HIS A 120 7.66 -0.29 9.84
CA HIS A 120 7.66 -0.63 11.26
C HIS A 120 6.31 -1.28 11.62
N PRO A 121 6.26 -2.39 12.41
CA PRO A 121 5.01 -3.13 12.67
C PRO A 121 3.87 -2.27 13.22
N VAL A 122 4.17 -1.30 14.08
CA VAL A 122 3.17 -0.37 14.64
C VAL A 122 2.56 0.51 13.57
N ILE A 123 3.39 1.08 12.69
CA ILE A 123 2.91 1.91 11.57
C ILE A 123 2.10 1.05 10.61
N ALA A 124 2.60 -0.11 10.20
CA ALA A 124 1.89 -1.01 9.29
C ALA A 124 0.46 -1.29 9.77
N LYS A 125 0.29 -1.64 11.07
CA LYS A 125 -1.02 -1.91 11.67
C LYS A 125 -1.95 -0.70 11.66
N LYS A 126 -1.41 0.51 11.85
CA LYS A 126 -2.22 1.73 12.01
C LYS A 126 -2.65 2.34 10.68
N VAL A 127 -1.79 2.26 9.64
CA VAL A 127 -2.03 2.95 8.38
C VAL A 127 -2.75 2.12 7.32
N GLU A 128 -2.77 0.78 7.47
CA GLU A 128 -3.22 -0.14 6.43
C GLU A 128 -4.63 0.19 5.93
N ALA A 129 -5.59 0.27 6.82
CA ALA A 129 -6.99 0.48 6.44
C ALA A 129 -7.20 1.84 5.76
N ALA A 130 -6.64 2.92 6.33
CA ALA A 130 -6.76 4.25 5.75
C ALA A 130 -6.10 4.33 4.36
N PHE A 131 -4.92 3.72 4.20
CA PHE A 131 -4.22 3.71 2.93
C PHE A 131 -4.96 2.92 1.84
N GLN A 132 -5.54 1.75 2.19
CA GLN A 132 -6.34 0.95 1.27
C GLN A 132 -7.64 1.65 0.86
N ASN A 133 -8.23 2.46 1.75
CA ASN A 133 -9.42 3.26 1.46
C ASN A 133 -9.12 4.58 0.73
N ALA A 134 -7.87 4.78 0.27
CA ALA A 134 -7.41 6.03 -0.33
C ALA A 134 -7.50 7.27 0.59
N GLU A 135 -7.59 7.07 1.91
CA GLU A 135 -7.55 8.11 2.93
C GLU A 135 -6.08 8.46 3.26
N TYR A 136 -5.35 8.95 2.27
CA TYR A 136 -3.89 9.09 2.33
C TYR A 136 -3.41 10.11 3.36
N ASP A 137 -4.11 11.22 3.53
CA ASP A 137 -3.85 12.23 4.54
C ASP A 137 -3.99 11.65 5.96
N THR A 138 -5.03 10.87 6.20
CA THR A 138 -5.28 10.14 7.44
C THR A 138 -4.18 9.12 7.73
N ALA A 139 -3.76 8.34 6.72
CA ALA A 139 -2.68 7.36 6.86
C ALA A 139 -1.34 8.01 7.23
N VAL A 140 -0.98 9.11 6.55
CA VAL A 140 0.24 9.88 6.86
C VAL A 140 0.17 10.49 8.25
N PHE A 141 -0.96 11.09 8.63
CA PHE A 141 -1.14 11.64 9.97
C PHE A 141 -0.96 10.57 11.06
N GLN A 142 -1.57 9.38 10.87
CA GLN A 142 -1.43 8.25 11.80
C GLN A 142 0.02 7.79 11.92
N ALA A 143 0.74 7.64 10.79
CA ALA A 143 2.15 7.24 10.81
C ALA A 143 3.02 8.20 11.62
N LEU A 144 2.88 9.50 11.39
CA LEU A 144 3.65 10.54 12.07
C LEU A 144 3.24 10.68 13.55
N ARG A 145 1.98 10.43 13.88
CA ARG A 145 1.51 10.37 15.27
C ARG A 145 2.20 9.24 16.03
N GLU A 146 2.38 8.07 15.42
CA GLU A 146 3.08 6.95 16.09
C GLU A 146 4.56 7.28 16.32
N VAL A 147 5.22 7.98 15.39
CA VAL A 147 6.59 8.49 15.62
C VAL A 147 6.63 9.43 16.82
N GLU A 148 5.69 10.36 16.89
CA GLU A 148 5.63 11.33 17.99
C GLU A 148 5.36 10.66 19.34
N VAL A 149 4.41 9.74 19.39
CA VAL A 149 4.07 8.98 20.59
C VAL A 149 5.28 8.16 21.08
N ALA A 150 5.96 7.48 20.17
CA ALA A 150 7.13 6.68 20.51
C ALA A 150 8.28 7.54 21.05
N VAL A 151 8.63 8.64 20.35
CA VAL A 151 9.69 9.55 20.79
C VAL A 151 9.36 10.13 22.17
N ARG A 152 8.13 10.56 22.41
CA ARG A 152 7.69 11.09 23.72
C ARG A 152 7.85 10.05 24.83
N ASN A 153 7.36 8.84 24.60
CA ASN A 153 7.37 7.76 25.60
C ASN A 153 8.80 7.32 25.93
N ILE A 154 9.64 7.10 24.92
CA ILE A 154 11.04 6.70 25.12
C ILE A 154 11.82 7.79 25.88
N SER A 155 11.55 9.05 25.54
CA SER A 155 12.20 10.21 26.20
C SER A 155 11.69 10.47 27.62
N GLY A 156 10.53 9.94 28.00
CA GLY A 156 9.89 10.20 29.31
C GLY A 156 9.33 11.63 29.41
N PHE A 157 8.93 12.23 28.29
CA PHE A 157 8.43 13.61 28.25
C PHE A 157 6.91 13.68 28.53
N SER A 158 6.44 14.88 28.85
CA SER A 158 5.04 15.13 29.16
C SER A 158 4.13 14.91 27.92
N PRO A 159 2.86 14.52 28.12
CA PRO A 159 1.85 14.50 27.06
C PRO A 159 1.68 15.84 26.32
N THR A 160 2.05 16.95 26.94
CA THR A 160 2.01 18.30 26.35
C THR A 160 3.19 18.59 25.42
N ASP A 161 4.29 17.82 25.50
CA ASP A 161 5.38 17.90 24.55
C ASP A 161 4.94 17.30 23.20
N MET A 162 4.95 18.09 22.12
CA MET A 162 4.44 17.66 20.82
C MET A 162 5.13 18.34 19.65
N GLY A 163 4.94 17.78 18.45
CA GLY A 163 5.37 18.38 17.21
C GLY A 163 6.90 18.47 17.04
N ALA A 164 7.35 19.41 16.21
CA ALA A 164 8.76 19.61 15.94
C ALA A 164 9.58 20.00 17.18
N ALA A 165 8.98 20.70 18.14
CA ALA A 165 9.64 21.07 19.40
C ALA A 165 9.99 19.84 20.24
N LEU A 166 9.07 18.87 20.35
CA LEU A 166 9.35 17.59 21.00
C LEU A 166 10.52 16.87 20.34
N MET A 167 10.56 16.84 19.01
CA MET A 167 11.65 16.17 18.27
C MET A 167 13.00 16.82 18.55
N ARG A 168 13.09 18.15 18.47
CA ARG A 168 14.33 18.87 18.80
C ARG A 168 14.77 18.65 20.24
N LYS A 169 13.82 18.63 21.19
CA LYS A 169 14.09 18.37 22.60
C LYS A 169 14.62 16.94 22.83
N ALA A 170 14.04 15.95 22.14
CA ALA A 170 14.40 14.54 22.29
C ALA A 170 15.78 14.21 21.71
N PHE A 171 16.12 14.82 20.58
CA PHE A 171 17.37 14.61 19.84
C PHE A 171 18.36 15.78 19.98
N ASP A 172 18.19 16.66 20.99
CA ASP A 172 19.15 17.74 21.23
C ASP A 172 20.57 17.19 21.38
N SER A 173 21.53 17.84 20.72
CA SER A 173 22.92 17.33 20.62
C SER A 173 23.64 17.25 21.97
N LYS A 174 23.23 18.05 22.98
CA LYS A 174 23.86 18.12 24.29
C LYS A 174 23.06 17.42 25.37
N THR A 175 21.74 17.59 25.37
CA THR A 175 20.86 17.20 26.50
C THR A 175 19.79 16.21 26.09
N GLY A 176 19.59 15.95 24.79
CA GLY A 176 18.52 15.07 24.29
C GLY A 176 18.71 13.62 24.72
N PRO A 177 17.71 12.99 25.31
CA PRO A 177 17.81 11.59 25.75
C PRO A 177 18.01 10.60 24.58
N LEU A 178 17.63 10.97 23.37
CA LEU A 178 17.78 10.12 22.18
C LEU A 178 18.98 10.50 21.30
N ARG A 179 19.89 11.34 21.78
CA ARG A 179 21.12 11.67 21.07
C ARG A 179 22.01 10.42 20.93
N ASP A 180 22.89 10.41 19.95
CA ASP A 180 23.96 9.42 19.84
C ASP A 180 25.26 9.98 20.37
N ASP A 181 25.73 9.52 21.53
CA ASP A 181 26.96 10.01 22.10
C ASP A 181 28.21 9.66 21.25
N ALA A 182 28.13 8.63 20.39
CA ALA A 182 29.20 8.25 19.48
C ALA A 182 29.25 9.10 18.18
N ALA A 183 28.18 9.83 17.86
CA ALA A 183 28.11 10.66 16.67
C ALA A 183 28.75 12.04 16.90
N ILE A 184 29.26 12.67 15.85
CA ILE A 184 29.73 14.08 15.91
C ILE A 184 28.55 15.05 15.98
N ASP A 185 28.77 16.26 16.44
CA ASP A 185 27.69 17.22 16.71
C ASP A 185 26.88 17.60 15.47
N THR A 186 27.51 17.64 14.29
CA THR A 186 26.82 17.91 13.02
C THR A 186 25.81 16.75 12.65
N GLU A 187 26.19 15.50 12.91
CA GLU A 187 25.30 14.35 12.70
C GLU A 187 24.15 14.35 13.70
N LYS A 188 24.43 14.66 14.98
CA LYS A 188 23.38 14.80 16.02
C LYS A 188 22.36 15.86 15.62
N LEU A 189 22.84 17.02 15.14
CA LEU A 189 21.98 18.11 14.69
C LEU A 189 21.15 17.67 13.47
N ALA A 190 21.76 17.01 12.49
CA ALA A 190 21.08 16.53 11.29
C ALA A 190 19.94 15.56 11.63
N ILE A 191 20.14 14.62 12.55
CA ILE A 191 19.10 13.72 13.03
C ILE A 191 17.97 14.49 13.71
N SER A 192 18.30 15.45 14.59
CA SER A 192 17.31 16.30 15.26
C SER A 192 16.42 17.06 14.27
N GLU A 193 17.05 17.70 13.28
CA GLU A 193 16.32 18.46 12.25
C GLU A 193 15.54 17.57 11.29
N MET A 194 16.02 16.37 10.98
CA MET A 194 15.30 15.39 10.16
C MET A 194 13.97 14.98 10.83
N PHE A 195 13.99 14.63 12.12
CA PHE A 195 12.78 14.32 12.88
C PHE A 195 11.84 15.52 13.00
N ALA A 196 12.39 16.68 13.34
CA ALA A 196 11.60 17.90 13.48
C ALA A 196 11.01 18.37 12.15
N GLY A 197 11.76 18.28 11.08
CA GLY A 197 11.35 18.65 9.72
C GLY A 197 10.21 17.77 9.22
N LEU A 198 10.32 16.44 9.33
CA LEU A 198 9.25 15.55 8.87
C LEU A 198 7.95 15.79 9.64
N VAL A 199 7.99 15.84 10.97
CA VAL A 199 6.81 16.09 11.79
C VAL A 199 6.24 17.49 11.54
N GLY A 200 7.08 18.50 11.45
CA GLY A 200 6.65 19.87 11.18
C GLY A 200 6.04 20.07 9.81
N ALA A 201 6.65 19.50 8.76
CA ALA A 201 6.19 19.67 7.38
C ALA A 201 4.92 18.87 7.08
N TYR A 202 4.80 17.65 7.61
CA TYR A 202 3.75 16.73 7.18
C TYR A 202 2.67 16.45 8.22
N LYS A 203 2.96 16.47 9.53
CA LYS A 203 1.93 16.29 10.56
C LYS A 203 1.19 17.59 10.88
N THR A 204 1.91 18.67 11.11
CA THR A 204 1.32 19.95 11.56
C THR A 204 0.25 20.49 10.61
N PRO A 205 0.49 20.60 9.28
CA PRO A 205 -0.53 21.09 8.36
C PRO A 205 -1.80 20.25 8.38
N ARG A 206 -1.68 18.91 8.49
CA ARG A 206 -2.81 17.95 8.51
C ARG A 206 -3.64 18.00 9.78
N SER A 207 -3.09 18.56 10.84
CA SER A 207 -3.84 18.80 12.09
C SER A 207 -4.78 20.01 11.95
N HIS A 208 -4.61 20.85 10.92
CA HIS A 208 -5.32 22.14 10.80
C HIS A 208 -6.07 22.33 9.47
N ARG A 209 -5.78 21.51 8.45
CA ARG A 209 -6.42 21.60 7.13
C ARG A 209 -6.37 20.25 6.41
N HIS A 210 -7.32 20.03 5.50
CA HIS A 210 -7.23 18.91 4.57
C HIS A 210 -6.09 19.16 3.57
N VAL A 211 -5.23 18.14 3.39
CA VAL A 211 -4.14 18.16 2.43
C VAL A 211 -4.37 17.01 1.46
N VAL A 212 -4.56 17.33 0.19
CA VAL A 212 -4.70 16.31 -0.85
C VAL A 212 -3.32 15.69 -1.10
N LEU A 213 -3.24 14.38 -1.00
CA LEU A 213 -2.06 13.58 -1.31
C LEU A 213 -2.44 12.51 -2.32
N ASP A 214 -1.51 12.18 -3.21
CA ASP A 214 -1.61 10.96 -3.99
C ASP A 214 -1.02 9.75 -3.23
N ALA A 215 -1.25 8.55 -3.77
CA ALA A 215 -0.80 7.30 -3.15
C ALA A 215 0.73 7.21 -3.04
N ALA A 216 1.46 7.71 -4.04
CA ALA A 216 2.92 7.63 -4.09
C ALA A 216 3.55 8.53 -3.03
N GLU A 217 3.14 9.81 -2.98
CA GLU A 217 3.62 10.77 -1.98
C GLU A 217 3.30 10.28 -0.56
N ALA A 218 2.08 9.77 -0.33
CA ALA A 218 1.71 9.23 0.97
C ALA A 218 2.58 8.03 1.37
N ALA A 219 2.85 7.11 0.43
CA ALA A 219 3.69 5.94 0.68
C ALA A 219 5.12 6.35 1.06
N GLU A 220 5.73 7.30 0.35
CA GLU A 220 7.06 7.83 0.64
C GLU A 220 7.14 8.41 2.05
N ILE A 221 6.18 9.24 2.44
CA ILE A 221 6.13 9.84 3.78
C ILE A 221 5.96 8.78 4.85
N ILE A 222 5.09 7.78 4.65
CA ILE A 222 4.85 6.69 5.60
C ILE A 222 6.10 5.81 5.76
N ILE A 223 6.79 5.49 4.67
CA ILE A 223 8.05 4.73 4.70
C ILE A 223 9.11 5.51 5.45
N PHE A 224 9.20 6.83 5.23
CA PHE A 224 10.14 7.68 5.96
C PHE A 224 9.78 7.76 7.46
N ALA A 225 8.52 7.94 7.81
CA ALA A 225 8.06 7.89 9.20
C ALA A 225 8.42 6.54 9.87
N SER A 226 8.27 5.44 9.14
CA SER A 226 8.66 4.10 9.57
C SER A 226 10.18 4.00 9.83
N HIS A 227 11.01 4.59 8.98
CA HIS A 227 12.45 4.66 9.19
C HIS A 227 12.80 5.43 10.47
N LEU A 228 12.18 6.59 10.69
CA LEU A 228 12.38 7.37 11.91
C LEU A 228 12.00 6.58 13.17
N LEU A 229 10.90 5.83 13.12
CA LEU A 229 10.48 5.01 14.25
C LEU A 229 11.50 3.91 14.55
N LYS A 230 12.08 3.27 13.53
CA LYS A 230 13.17 2.29 13.69
C LYS A 230 14.42 2.92 14.33
N ILE A 231 14.75 4.16 13.98
CA ILE A 231 15.86 4.90 14.62
C ILE A 231 15.54 5.14 16.11
N ALA A 232 14.33 5.60 16.44
CA ALA A 232 13.92 5.84 17.82
C ALA A 232 13.99 4.56 18.66
N ASP A 233 13.53 3.43 18.13
CA ASP A 233 13.61 2.13 18.81
C ASP A 233 15.06 1.65 19.02
N ALA A 234 15.93 1.85 18.03
CA ALA A 234 17.34 1.53 18.17
C ALA A 234 18.02 2.38 19.27
N ARG A 235 17.63 3.66 19.43
CA ARG A 235 18.10 4.52 20.54
C ARG A 235 17.56 4.03 21.88
N ALA A 236 16.27 3.67 21.94
CA ALA A 236 15.65 3.11 23.15
C ALA A 236 16.37 1.83 23.63
N ALA A 237 16.69 0.94 22.71
CA ALA A 237 17.42 -0.30 23.01
C ALA A 237 18.81 -0.02 23.61
N LYS A 238 19.56 0.94 23.08
CA LYS A 238 20.86 1.39 23.63
C LYS A 238 20.75 1.96 25.06
N MET A 239 19.60 2.57 25.39
CA MET A 239 19.33 3.12 26.73
C MET A 239 18.85 2.06 27.73
N GLY A 240 18.73 0.79 27.37
CA GLY A 240 18.14 -0.27 28.18
C GLY A 240 16.62 -0.09 28.43
N LYS A 241 15.96 0.80 27.69
CA LYS A 241 14.52 1.03 27.75
C LYS A 241 13.84 0.15 26.69
N SER A 242 12.97 -0.75 27.12
CA SER A 242 12.08 -1.44 26.17
C SER A 242 11.07 -0.44 25.63
N SER A 243 11.01 -0.25 24.32
CA SER A 243 9.89 0.48 23.70
C SER A 243 8.60 -0.23 24.08
N SER A 244 7.63 0.49 24.63
CA SER A 244 6.30 -0.04 24.97
C SER A 244 5.58 -0.62 23.76
N THR A 245 6.02 -0.29 22.58
CA THR A 245 5.58 -0.78 21.27
C THR A 245 5.88 -2.28 21.05
N VAL A 246 6.91 -2.84 21.72
CA VAL A 246 7.31 -4.26 21.57
C VAL A 246 6.49 -5.18 22.48
N LYS A 247 5.82 -4.67 23.51
CA LYS A 247 5.05 -5.50 24.44
C LYS A 247 3.75 -6.07 23.87
N GLU A 248 3.10 -5.39 22.92
CA GLU A 248 1.87 -5.91 22.30
C GLU A 248 2.08 -7.06 21.33
N SER A 249 3.27 -7.21 20.74
CA SER A 249 3.56 -8.28 19.77
C SER A 249 4.03 -9.61 20.39
N ARG A 250 4.30 -9.67 21.69
CA ARG A 250 4.75 -10.89 22.38
C ARG A 250 3.65 -11.74 23.05
N THR A 251 2.40 -11.31 23.03
CA THR A 251 1.32 -11.98 23.80
C THR A 251 0.44 -12.91 22.98
N VAL A 252 0.79 -13.30 21.75
CA VAL A 252 0.06 -14.35 21.01
C VAL A 252 1.03 -15.38 20.46
N MET A 253 1.49 -16.29 21.30
CA MET A 253 1.86 -17.64 20.87
C MET A 253 0.79 -18.61 21.43
N PRO A 254 0.10 -19.40 20.60
CA PRO A 254 -0.78 -20.45 21.10
C PRO A 254 0.05 -21.56 21.72
N ARG A 255 -0.36 -21.98 22.92
CA ARG A 255 0.19 -23.16 23.60
C ARG A 255 0.05 -24.38 22.68
N ALA A 256 1.14 -25.09 22.51
CA ALA A 256 1.16 -26.40 21.89
C ALA A 256 0.14 -27.32 22.57
N VAL A 257 -0.78 -27.86 21.81
CA VAL A 257 -1.66 -28.95 22.26
C VAL A 257 -0.85 -30.23 22.24
N THR A 258 -0.52 -30.72 23.42
CA THR A 258 0.01 -32.08 23.60
C THR A 258 -1.15 -33.05 23.41
N VAL A 259 -1.12 -33.82 22.32
CA VAL A 259 -2.02 -34.97 22.12
C VAL A 259 -1.37 -36.15 22.84
N GLN A 260 -2.11 -36.69 23.81
CA GLN A 260 -1.89 -38.04 24.34
C GLN A 260 -2.60 -39.05 23.45
#